data_db19c98fd7a6ae25bdb4f4a90adcc5ab
#
_entry.id   db19c98fd7a6ae25bdb4f4a90adcc5ab
#
_cell.length_a   1.000
_cell.length_b   1.000
_cell.length_c   1.000
_cell.angle_alpha   90.00
_cell.angle_beta   90.00
_cell.angle_gamma   90.00
#
_symmetry.space_group_name_H-M   'P 1'
#
loop_
_entity.id
_entity.type
_entity.pdbx_description
1 polymer ?
#
loop_
_entity_poly.entity_id
_entity_poly.type
_entity_poly.pdbx_seq_one_letter_code
_entity_poly.pdbx_strand_id
1 'polypeptide(L)'
;MTDSFKRLYPKVDVQFERSTDSQLMEKILTEARAGKPLWDVVSTTGYYGYLLKKRGLLAAYDSPERKYFRDGFKDPQAFWTSTYTTYAVFGYNTNTVAKSAVPRRHEDLLKPAWKGQVGMEGRGYEWFTATISGMGREKGLSYMRALAAQNPDLRVGRTLLAQLVAAGEFNGTLTAYIHNFDSLKQSGAPVDWVALPPSFANLHPVALNAKAPHPHLGKLFIDFMLSQKGQEVVRGLKRIPDRIDTPPDPPNLIQGITPAFTEPEVYDSFDRYIKLFQEIFGIR
;
A
#
# COMPACT_ATOMS: atom_id res chain seq x y z
N MET A 1 -4.54 16.31 -6.44
CA MET A 1 -4.02 15.84 -7.73
C MET A 1 -4.79 16.49 -8.89
N THR A 2 -6.08 16.21 -9.07
CA THR A 2 -6.92 16.77 -10.13
C THR A 2 -6.92 18.29 -10.17
N ASP A 3 -7.05 18.98 -9.05
CA ASP A 3 -7.02 20.44 -9.00
C ASP A 3 -5.68 21.04 -9.46
N SER A 4 -4.58 20.36 -9.14
CA SER A 4 -3.25 20.80 -9.60
C SER A 4 -3.07 20.57 -11.09
N PHE A 5 -3.65 19.51 -11.64
CA PHE A 5 -3.69 19.26 -13.07
C PHE A 5 -4.55 20.31 -13.80
N LYS A 6 -5.77 20.57 -13.31
CA LYS A 6 -6.68 21.58 -13.89
C LYS A 6 -6.05 22.99 -13.93
N ARG A 7 -5.25 23.34 -12.93
CA ARG A 7 -4.51 24.63 -12.96
C ARG A 7 -3.49 24.73 -14.10
N LEU A 8 -2.89 23.62 -14.51
CA LEU A 8 -1.94 23.57 -15.63
C LEU A 8 -2.64 23.46 -16.98
N TYR A 9 -3.77 22.77 -16.99
CA TYR A 9 -4.54 22.47 -18.20
C TYR A 9 -6.00 22.91 -18.03
N PRO A 10 -6.28 24.22 -17.97
CA PRO A 10 -7.60 24.74 -17.60
C PRO A 10 -8.70 24.42 -18.61
N LYS A 11 -8.34 24.02 -19.83
CA LYS A 11 -9.28 23.61 -20.88
C LYS A 11 -9.66 22.12 -20.80
N VAL A 12 -9.02 21.35 -19.92
CA VAL A 12 -9.32 19.93 -19.75
C VAL A 12 -10.33 19.75 -18.63
N ASP A 13 -11.49 19.20 -18.95
CA ASP A 13 -12.44 18.77 -17.94
C ASP A 13 -11.99 17.42 -17.35
N VAL A 14 -11.81 17.37 -16.03
CA VAL A 14 -11.43 16.17 -15.31
C VAL A 14 -12.56 15.77 -14.38
N GLN A 15 -13.17 14.65 -14.67
CA GLN A 15 -14.13 14.01 -13.79
C GLN A 15 -13.39 12.99 -12.90
N PHE A 16 -13.62 13.05 -11.61
CA PHE A 16 -12.95 12.23 -10.63
C PHE A 16 -13.95 11.46 -9.78
N GLU A 17 -13.78 10.16 -9.73
CA GLU A 17 -14.54 9.26 -8.85
C GLU A 17 -13.61 8.58 -7.87
N ARG A 18 -14.03 8.48 -6.62
CA ARG A 18 -13.32 7.76 -5.56
C ARG A 18 -14.27 6.76 -4.90
N SER A 19 -13.83 5.52 -4.83
CA SER A 19 -14.53 4.45 -4.12
C SER A 19 -13.52 3.47 -3.51
N THR A 20 -14.00 2.40 -2.90
CA THR A 20 -13.12 1.29 -2.49
C THR A 20 -12.61 0.56 -3.73
N ASP A 21 -11.42 -0.05 -3.65
CA ASP A 21 -10.85 -0.79 -4.79
C ASP A 21 -11.79 -1.89 -5.31
N SER A 22 -12.51 -2.60 -4.43
CA SER A 22 -13.48 -3.62 -4.83
C SER A 22 -14.66 -3.04 -5.62
N GLN A 23 -15.27 -1.94 -5.14
CA GLN A 23 -16.35 -1.27 -5.84
C GLN A 23 -15.90 -0.69 -7.19
N LEU A 24 -14.70 -0.10 -7.22
CA LEU A 24 -14.10 0.40 -8.45
C LEU A 24 -13.89 -0.72 -9.46
N MET A 25 -13.38 -1.87 -9.01
CA MET A 25 -13.20 -3.05 -9.86
C MET A 25 -14.53 -3.56 -10.43
N GLU A 26 -15.57 -3.69 -9.61
CA GLU A 26 -16.91 -4.12 -10.05
C GLU A 26 -17.47 -3.19 -11.13
N LYS A 27 -17.34 -1.88 -10.93
CA LYS A 27 -17.74 -0.87 -11.91
C LYS A 27 -16.97 -1.02 -13.23
N ILE A 28 -15.65 -1.06 -13.17
CA ILE A 28 -14.78 -1.24 -14.34
C ILE A 28 -15.15 -2.51 -15.11
N LEU A 29 -15.37 -3.62 -14.42
CA LEU A 29 -15.74 -4.88 -15.05
C LEU A 29 -17.13 -4.82 -15.70
N THR A 30 -18.06 -4.11 -15.09
CA THR A 30 -19.40 -3.92 -15.64
C THR A 30 -19.37 -3.08 -16.93
N GLU A 31 -18.64 -1.98 -16.92
CA GLU A 31 -18.43 -1.12 -18.09
C GLU A 31 -17.69 -1.88 -19.23
N ALA A 32 -16.68 -2.67 -18.88
CA ALA A 32 -15.94 -3.48 -19.84
C ALA A 32 -16.83 -4.53 -20.51
N ARG A 33 -17.70 -5.21 -19.76
CA ARG A 33 -18.68 -6.16 -20.30
C ARG A 33 -19.70 -5.49 -21.23
N ALA A 34 -20.12 -4.28 -20.89
CA ALA A 34 -21.02 -3.48 -21.74
C ALA A 34 -20.31 -2.89 -22.99
N GLY A 35 -18.99 -3.03 -23.10
CA GLY A 35 -18.21 -2.48 -24.20
C GLY A 35 -18.13 -0.94 -24.22
N LYS A 36 -18.49 -0.29 -23.11
CA LYS A 36 -18.57 1.18 -22.97
C LYS A 36 -17.80 1.64 -21.72
N PRO A 37 -16.45 1.60 -21.74
CA PRO A 37 -15.67 2.12 -20.61
C PRO A 37 -15.85 3.64 -20.54
N LEU A 38 -16.05 4.14 -19.32
CA LEU A 38 -16.26 5.57 -19.02
C LEU A 38 -15.04 6.22 -18.35
N TRP A 39 -13.95 5.50 -18.21
CA TRP A 39 -12.74 5.96 -17.55
C TRP A 39 -11.53 5.95 -18.49
N ASP A 40 -10.65 6.92 -18.35
CA ASP A 40 -9.39 7.01 -19.11
C ASP A 40 -8.22 6.46 -18.29
N VAL A 41 -8.15 6.84 -17.02
CA VAL A 41 -7.04 6.51 -16.11
C VAL A 41 -7.59 5.95 -14.80
N VAL A 42 -6.93 4.93 -14.28
CA VAL A 42 -7.21 4.37 -12.97
C VAL A 42 -5.97 4.46 -12.07
N SER A 43 -6.18 4.80 -10.79
CA SER A 43 -5.18 4.62 -9.74
C SER A 43 -5.79 3.72 -8.66
N THR A 44 -5.09 2.63 -8.32
CA THR A 44 -5.57 1.57 -7.43
C THR A 44 -4.40 0.92 -6.68
N THR A 45 -4.64 -0.14 -5.90
CA THR A 45 -3.56 -0.91 -5.26
C THR A 45 -2.93 -1.93 -6.21
N GLY A 46 -1.77 -2.46 -5.84
CA GLY A 46 -1.00 -3.40 -6.65
C GLY A 46 -1.80 -4.61 -7.11
N TYR A 47 -2.59 -5.21 -6.19
CA TYR A 47 -3.45 -6.36 -6.51
C TYR A 47 -4.47 -6.06 -7.61
N TYR A 48 -5.20 -4.96 -7.49
CA TYR A 48 -6.22 -4.61 -8.50
C TYR A 48 -5.59 -4.15 -9.81
N GLY A 49 -4.45 -3.47 -9.77
CA GLY A 49 -3.65 -3.17 -10.96
C GLY A 49 -3.22 -4.42 -11.71
N TYR A 50 -2.77 -5.45 -10.98
CA TYR A 50 -2.46 -6.76 -11.54
C TYR A 50 -3.70 -7.41 -12.20
N LEU A 51 -4.85 -7.42 -11.53
CA LEU A 51 -6.07 -8.00 -12.06
C LEU A 51 -6.55 -7.30 -13.34
N LEU A 52 -6.47 -5.98 -13.40
CA LEU A 52 -6.83 -5.20 -14.59
C LEU A 52 -5.90 -5.53 -15.77
N LYS A 53 -4.59 -5.59 -15.52
CA LYS A 53 -3.59 -6.02 -16.54
C LYS A 53 -3.90 -7.42 -17.06
N LYS A 54 -4.09 -8.38 -16.16
CA LYS A 54 -4.37 -9.79 -16.51
C LYS A 54 -5.65 -9.97 -17.35
N ARG A 55 -6.63 -9.08 -17.15
CA ARG A 55 -7.87 -9.07 -17.94
C ARG A 55 -7.78 -8.28 -19.24
N GLY A 56 -6.62 -7.75 -19.60
CA GLY A 56 -6.43 -6.97 -20.82
C GLY A 56 -7.15 -5.61 -20.80
N LEU A 57 -7.42 -5.07 -19.63
CA LEU A 57 -8.15 -3.80 -19.45
C LEU A 57 -7.21 -2.58 -19.40
N LEU A 58 -5.90 -2.82 -19.38
CA LEU A 58 -4.89 -1.76 -19.37
C LEU A 58 -4.18 -1.67 -20.72
N ALA A 59 -3.84 -0.46 -21.15
CA ALA A 59 -2.95 -0.19 -22.27
C ALA A 59 -1.53 0.02 -21.76
N ALA A 60 -0.55 -0.49 -22.51
CA ALA A 60 0.84 -0.13 -22.27
C ALA A 60 1.08 1.35 -22.65
N TYR A 61 1.70 2.09 -21.73
CA TYR A 61 2.12 3.46 -21.98
C TYR A 61 3.47 3.74 -21.32
N ASP A 62 4.50 3.87 -22.13
CA ASP A 62 5.83 4.23 -21.66
C ASP A 62 5.96 5.75 -21.53
N SER A 63 5.48 6.28 -20.43
CA SER A 63 5.59 7.69 -20.08
C SER A 63 7.07 8.10 -20.03
N PRO A 64 7.48 9.26 -20.56
CA PRO A 64 8.86 9.76 -20.46
C PRO A 64 9.33 9.95 -19.01
N GLU A 65 8.39 10.04 -18.06
CA GLU A 65 8.68 10.19 -16.63
C GLU A 65 9.13 8.88 -15.97
N ARG A 66 8.83 7.71 -16.58
CA ARG A 66 9.14 6.39 -16.00
C ARG A 66 10.62 6.14 -15.73
N LYS A 67 11.52 6.82 -16.41
CA LYS A 67 12.97 6.76 -16.18
C LYS A 67 13.39 7.17 -14.77
N TYR A 68 12.55 7.94 -14.09
CA TYR A 68 12.78 8.37 -12.70
C TYR A 68 12.20 7.41 -11.65
N PHE A 69 11.68 6.26 -12.04
CA PHE A 69 11.12 5.26 -11.15
C PHE A 69 11.98 4.00 -11.19
N ARG A 70 12.27 3.44 -10.00
CA ARG A 70 13.07 2.22 -9.86
C ARG A 70 12.33 1.01 -10.42
N ASP A 71 13.09 -0.02 -10.76
CA ASP A 71 12.50 -1.33 -11.05
C ASP A 71 11.77 -1.86 -9.81
N GLY A 72 10.69 -2.62 -10.03
CA GLY A 72 9.75 -3.00 -8.97
C GLY A 72 8.67 -1.96 -8.68
N PHE A 73 8.89 -0.68 -8.97
CA PHE A 73 7.88 0.39 -8.84
C PHE A 73 7.18 0.73 -10.17
N LYS A 74 7.49 0.00 -11.21
CA LYS A 74 6.89 0.12 -12.54
C LYS A 74 6.82 -1.23 -13.22
N ASP A 75 5.77 -1.45 -14.00
CA ASP A 75 5.62 -2.66 -14.80
C ASP A 75 6.66 -2.70 -15.94
N PRO A 76 7.43 -3.80 -16.14
CA PRO A 76 8.42 -3.88 -17.19
C PRO A 76 7.84 -3.68 -18.61
N GLN A 77 6.56 -4.03 -18.79
CA GLN A 77 5.84 -3.90 -20.06
C GLN A 77 5.06 -2.58 -20.17
N ALA A 78 5.29 -1.62 -19.26
CA ALA A 78 4.68 -0.30 -19.23
C ALA A 78 3.15 -0.23 -19.04
N PHE A 79 2.52 -1.25 -18.47
CA PHE A 79 1.08 -1.20 -18.20
C PHE A 79 0.73 -0.30 -17.01
N TRP A 80 1.66 -0.09 -16.08
CA TRP A 80 1.46 0.78 -14.92
C TRP A 80 2.79 1.33 -14.37
N THR A 81 2.68 2.39 -13.58
CA THR A 81 3.77 2.92 -12.76
C THR A 81 3.19 3.33 -11.41
N SER A 82 3.86 2.98 -10.32
CA SER A 82 3.42 3.39 -8.99
C SER A 82 3.66 4.87 -8.77
N THR A 83 2.68 5.56 -8.23
CA THR A 83 2.77 7.00 -7.94
C THR A 83 3.26 7.25 -6.52
N TYR A 84 2.93 6.36 -5.59
CA TYR A 84 3.38 6.40 -4.22
C TYR A 84 3.28 5.02 -3.59
N THR A 85 4.06 4.81 -2.53
CA THR A 85 4.05 3.56 -1.78
C THR A 85 3.66 3.81 -0.32
N THR A 86 2.88 2.91 0.25
CA THR A 86 2.62 2.87 1.69
C THR A 86 3.34 1.70 2.31
N TYR A 87 4.15 1.96 3.35
CA TYR A 87 4.93 0.92 4.04
C TYR A 87 4.25 0.55 5.36
N ALA A 88 4.01 -0.74 5.56
CA ALA A 88 3.58 -1.26 6.85
C ALA A 88 4.76 -1.26 7.82
N VAL A 89 4.49 -0.79 9.03
CA VAL A 89 5.46 -0.65 10.10
C VAL A 89 4.92 -1.23 11.38
N PHE A 90 5.80 -1.51 12.33
CA PHE A 90 5.40 -1.73 13.72
C PHE A 90 5.28 -0.37 14.40
N GLY A 91 4.05 0.06 14.60
CA GLY A 91 3.76 1.24 15.39
C GLY A 91 3.47 0.87 16.84
N TYR A 92 3.91 1.67 17.79
CA TYR A 92 3.80 1.38 19.21
C TYR A 92 3.50 2.63 20.04
N ASN A 93 2.95 2.41 21.25
CA ASN A 93 2.70 3.46 22.21
C ASN A 93 3.95 3.71 23.06
N THR A 94 4.45 4.93 23.07
CA THR A 94 5.70 5.31 23.77
C THR A 94 5.55 5.40 25.29
N ASN A 95 4.32 5.44 25.81
CA ASN A 95 4.05 5.42 27.26
C ASN A 95 4.10 3.99 27.82
N THR A 96 3.75 2.98 26.99
CA THR A 96 3.67 1.57 27.46
C THR A 96 4.84 0.73 27.00
N VAL A 97 5.55 1.13 25.94
CA VAL A 97 6.68 0.40 25.36
C VAL A 97 7.98 1.17 25.57
N ALA A 98 8.83 0.70 26.46
CA ALA A 98 10.15 1.27 26.66
C ALA A 98 11.02 1.12 25.40
N LYS A 99 11.90 2.09 25.11
CA LYS A 99 12.81 2.07 23.93
C LYS A 99 13.60 0.76 23.79
N SER A 100 14.02 0.16 24.90
CA SER A 100 14.78 -1.11 24.93
C SER A 100 13.93 -2.33 24.55
N ALA A 101 12.59 -2.23 24.67
CA ALA A 101 11.64 -3.29 24.35
C ALA A 101 11.12 -3.22 22.90
N VAL A 102 11.38 -2.12 22.17
CA VAL A 102 10.93 -1.96 20.79
C VAL A 102 11.53 -3.07 19.91
N PRO A 103 10.70 -3.81 19.15
CA PRO A 103 11.16 -4.88 18.28
C PRO A 103 12.05 -4.33 17.16
N ARG A 104 13.06 -5.10 16.75
CA ARG A 104 13.96 -4.76 15.63
C ARG A 104 13.75 -5.66 14.42
N ARG A 105 13.08 -6.78 14.61
CA ARG A 105 12.74 -7.77 13.59
C ARG A 105 11.43 -8.46 13.95
N HIS A 106 10.82 -9.09 12.99
CA HIS A 106 9.53 -9.76 13.16
C HIS A 106 9.53 -10.79 14.28
N GLU A 107 10.61 -11.56 14.42
CA GLU A 107 10.74 -12.62 15.43
C GLU A 107 10.73 -12.07 16.88
N ASP A 108 11.07 -10.80 17.09
CA ASP A 108 11.00 -10.20 18.42
C ASP A 108 9.58 -10.14 18.97
N LEU A 109 8.56 -10.09 18.09
CA LEU A 109 7.15 -10.12 18.45
C LEU A 109 6.64 -11.49 18.90
N LEU A 110 7.45 -12.54 18.76
CA LEU A 110 7.14 -13.87 19.26
C LEU A 110 7.53 -14.06 20.73
N LYS A 111 8.17 -13.04 21.35
CA LYS A 111 8.53 -13.09 22.77
C LYS A 111 7.26 -13.00 23.65
N PRO A 112 7.24 -13.65 24.83
CA PRO A 112 6.06 -13.67 25.72
C PRO A 112 5.49 -12.28 26.09
N ALA A 113 6.36 -11.25 26.14
CA ALA A 113 5.95 -9.88 26.45
C ALA A 113 4.97 -9.28 25.43
N TRP A 114 4.90 -9.83 24.21
CA TRP A 114 4.00 -9.35 23.16
C TRP A 114 2.69 -10.14 23.05
N LYS A 115 2.53 -11.21 23.84
CA LYS A 115 1.33 -12.05 23.78
C LYS A 115 0.09 -11.26 24.18
N GLY A 116 -0.89 -11.17 23.27
CA GLY A 116 -2.13 -10.39 23.46
C GLY A 116 -1.93 -8.87 23.48
N GLN A 117 -0.74 -8.37 23.12
CA GLN A 117 -0.39 -6.94 23.19
C GLN A 117 -0.31 -6.25 21.81
N VAL A 118 -0.65 -6.97 20.74
CA VAL A 118 -0.48 -6.50 19.36
C VAL A 118 -1.81 -6.51 18.62
N GLY A 119 -2.19 -5.38 18.04
CA GLY A 119 -3.30 -5.30 17.11
C GLY A 119 -2.85 -5.60 15.68
N MET A 120 -3.74 -6.18 14.86
CA MET A 120 -3.47 -6.48 13.45
C MET A 120 -4.70 -6.21 12.56
N GLU A 121 -4.45 -5.89 11.29
CA GLU A 121 -5.49 -5.76 10.27
C GLU A 121 -6.08 -7.14 9.91
N GLY A 122 -7.35 -7.36 10.25
CA GLY A 122 -8.06 -8.61 10.00
C GLY A 122 -8.27 -8.97 8.52
N ARG A 123 -7.99 -8.03 7.61
CA ARG A 123 -7.98 -8.22 6.15
C ARG A 123 -6.61 -7.93 5.55
N GLY A 124 -5.54 -8.15 6.31
CA GLY A 124 -4.15 -7.84 5.92
C GLY A 124 -3.53 -8.83 4.93
N TYR A 125 -4.29 -9.33 3.96
CA TYR A 125 -3.88 -10.42 3.06
C TYR A 125 -2.64 -10.11 2.23
N GLU A 126 -2.50 -8.89 1.70
CA GLU A 126 -1.32 -8.48 0.94
C GLU A 126 -0.08 -8.38 1.84
N TRP A 127 -0.24 -7.83 3.07
CA TRP A 127 0.82 -7.83 4.07
C TRP A 127 1.27 -9.26 4.41
N PHE A 128 0.32 -10.17 4.61
CA PHE A 128 0.57 -11.57 4.91
C PHE A 128 1.39 -12.24 3.80
N THR A 129 0.97 -12.09 2.55
CA THR A 129 1.66 -12.70 1.42
C THR A 129 3.05 -12.10 1.19
N ALA A 130 3.18 -10.77 1.21
CA ALA A 130 4.46 -10.11 1.02
C ALA A 130 5.45 -10.45 2.15
N THR A 131 4.98 -10.54 3.40
CA THR A 131 5.82 -10.92 4.53
C THR A 131 6.30 -12.37 4.39
N ILE A 132 5.42 -13.30 3.99
CA ILE A 132 5.80 -14.70 3.72
C ILE A 132 6.84 -14.77 2.59
N SER A 133 6.62 -14.10 1.47
CA SER A 133 7.56 -14.07 0.35
C SER A 133 8.91 -13.46 0.77
N GLY A 134 8.88 -12.33 1.45
CA GLY A 134 10.09 -11.63 1.90
C GLY A 134 10.93 -12.38 2.93
N MET A 135 10.31 -13.24 3.74
CA MET A 135 11.02 -14.13 4.68
C MET A 135 11.47 -15.47 4.06
N GLY A 136 10.96 -15.79 2.86
CA GLY A 136 10.98 -17.13 2.30
C GLY A 136 9.81 -17.97 2.81
N ARG A 137 9.15 -18.70 1.89
CA ARG A 137 7.83 -19.34 2.11
C ARG A 137 7.74 -20.15 3.40
N GLU A 138 8.69 -21.06 3.66
CA GLU A 138 8.64 -21.94 4.83
C GLU A 138 8.79 -21.18 6.14
N LYS A 139 9.82 -20.32 6.21
CA LYS A 139 10.08 -19.47 7.37
C LYS A 139 8.93 -18.52 7.62
N GLY A 140 8.40 -17.89 6.56
CA GLY A 140 7.27 -16.96 6.65
C GLY A 140 6.00 -17.64 7.18
N LEU A 141 5.65 -18.82 6.69
CA LEU A 141 4.50 -19.58 7.19
C LEU A 141 4.68 -20.01 8.65
N SER A 142 5.88 -20.45 9.03
CA SER A 142 6.19 -20.76 10.42
C SER A 142 6.03 -19.54 11.33
N TYR A 143 6.54 -18.39 10.88
CA TYR A 143 6.38 -17.11 11.59
C TYR A 143 4.89 -16.74 11.75
N MET A 144 4.07 -16.84 10.70
CA MET A 144 2.64 -16.48 10.78
C MET A 144 1.87 -17.35 11.77
N ARG A 145 2.15 -18.66 11.82
CA ARG A 145 1.57 -19.57 12.83
C ARG A 145 2.01 -19.20 14.25
N ALA A 146 3.29 -18.91 14.44
CA ALA A 146 3.82 -18.49 15.72
C ALA A 146 3.24 -17.13 16.16
N LEU A 147 3.04 -16.19 15.22
CA LEU A 147 2.41 -14.91 15.48
C LEU A 147 0.93 -15.08 15.86
N ALA A 148 0.20 -15.97 15.21
CA ALA A 148 -1.19 -16.28 15.57
C ALA A 148 -1.27 -16.85 17.01
N ALA A 149 -0.29 -17.67 17.43
CA ALA A 149 -0.19 -18.17 18.81
C ALA A 149 0.11 -17.07 19.85
N GLN A 150 0.58 -15.89 19.43
CA GLN A 150 0.67 -14.70 20.29
C GLN A 150 -0.69 -14.04 20.54
N ASN A 151 -1.78 -14.55 19.95
CA ASN A 151 -3.14 -14.06 20.14
C ASN A 151 -3.28 -12.55 19.81
N PRO A 152 -2.93 -12.11 18.58
CA PRO A 152 -3.09 -10.71 18.20
C PRO A 152 -4.58 -10.35 18.14
N ASP A 153 -4.91 -9.10 18.51
CA ASP A 153 -6.27 -8.58 18.37
C ASP A 153 -6.52 -8.13 16.93
N LEU A 154 -7.51 -8.74 16.28
CA LEU A 154 -7.81 -8.49 14.87
C LEU A 154 -8.90 -7.43 14.74
N ARG A 155 -8.59 -6.34 14.05
CA ARG A 155 -9.52 -5.24 13.74
C ARG A 155 -9.47 -4.92 12.25
N VAL A 156 -10.52 -4.30 11.75
CA VAL A 156 -10.57 -3.82 10.36
C VAL A 156 -10.37 -2.31 10.34
N GLY A 157 -9.32 -1.88 9.66
CA GLY A 157 -9.00 -0.46 9.48
C GLY A 157 -7.65 -0.07 10.11
N ARG A 158 -6.65 0.16 9.25
CA ARG A 158 -5.29 0.52 9.66
C ARG A 158 -5.21 1.84 10.43
N THR A 159 -6.05 2.81 10.08
CA THR A 159 -6.18 4.07 10.82
C THR A 159 -6.74 3.83 12.22
N LEU A 160 -7.77 2.99 12.35
CA LEU A 160 -8.33 2.58 13.63
C LEU A 160 -7.26 1.89 14.50
N LEU A 161 -6.50 0.97 13.94
CA LEU A 161 -5.41 0.29 14.67
C LEU A 161 -4.39 1.29 15.25
N ALA A 162 -3.97 2.28 14.47
CA ALA A 162 -3.04 3.30 14.96
C ALA A 162 -3.67 4.16 16.07
N GLN A 163 -4.96 4.49 15.97
CA GLN A 163 -5.70 5.21 17.00
C GLN A 163 -5.83 4.39 18.29
N LEU A 164 -6.10 3.09 18.20
CA LEU A 164 -6.19 2.18 19.35
C LEU A 164 -4.82 2.03 20.05
N VAL A 165 -3.72 1.98 19.30
CA VAL A 165 -2.37 2.05 19.87
C VAL A 165 -2.15 3.37 20.58
N ALA A 166 -2.54 4.51 20.01
CA ALA A 166 -2.41 5.81 20.65
C ALA A 166 -3.23 5.91 21.95
N ALA A 167 -4.40 5.27 21.99
CA ALA A 167 -5.27 5.19 23.17
C ALA A 167 -4.76 4.19 24.23
N GLY A 168 -3.77 3.34 23.91
CA GLY A 168 -3.23 2.34 24.84
C GLY A 168 -4.00 1.02 24.91
N GLU A 169 -4.92 0.75 23.97
CA GLU A 169 -5.61 -0.54 23.85
C GLU A 169 -4.64 -1.69 23.52
N PHE A 170 -3.63 -1.39 22.71
CA PHE A 170 -2.53 -2.28 22.38
C PHE A 170 -1.20 -1.59 22.64
N ASN A 171 -0.19 -2.37 22.95
CA ASN A 171 1.17 -1.87 22.99
C ASN A 171 1.72 -1.52 21.59
N GLY A 172 1.24 -2.21 20.55
CA GLY A 172 1.63 -1.91 19.17
C GLY A 172 0.76 -2.60 18.13
N THR A 173 1.02 -2.29 16.85
CA THR A 173 0.39 -2.94 15.68
C THR A 173 1.39 -3.15 14.56
N LEU A 174 1.23 -4.27 13.82
CA LEU A 174 2.13 -4.69 12.72
C LEU A 174 1.73 -4.17 11.34
N THR A 175 0.51 -3.76 11.15
CA THR A 175 -0.09 -3.65 9.81
C THR A 175 -0.57 -2.25 9.48
N ALA A 176 -0.37 -1.27 10.36
CA ALA A 176 -0.62 0.13 10.05
C ALA A 176 0.56 0.72 9.24
N TYR A 177 0.29 1.80 8.54
CA TYR A 177 1.27 2.45 7.68
C TYR A 177 1.97 3.62 8.36
N ILE A 178 3.16 3.98 7.88
CA ILE A 178 3.95 5.11 8.37
C ILE A 178 3.08 6.36 8.56
N HIS A 179 2.31 6.76 7.55
CA HIS A 179 1.52 7.99 7.59
C HIS A 179 0.42 7.99 8.67
N ASN A 180 -0.03 6.82 9.13
CA ASN A 180 -0.98 6.74 10.23
C ASN A 180 -0.30 7.18 11.54
N PHE A 181 0.92 6.71 11.79
CA PHE A 181 1.68 7.05 12.98
C PHE A 181 2.28 8.45 12.93
N ASP A 182 2.82 8.87 11.78
CA ASP A 182 3.34 10.22 11.63
C ASP A 182 2.28 11.30 11.87
N SER A 183 1.06 11.09 11.37
CA SER A 183 -0.06 12.01 11.60
C SER A 183 -0.40 12.10 13.09
N LEU A 184 -0.48 10.97 13.79
CA LEU A 184 -0.75 10.94 15.23
C LEU A 184 0.40 11.56 16.04
N LYS A 185 1.65 11.26 15.70
CA LYS A 185 2.84 11.82 16.33
C LYS A 185 2.90 13.35 16.18
N GLN A 186 2.59 13.86 14.98
CA GLN A 186 2.51 15.31 14.72
C GLN A 186 1.38 15.99 15.51
N SER A 187 0.31 15.28 15.84
CA SER A 187 -0.76 15.78 16.71
C SER A 187 -0.47 15.63 18.21
N GLY A 188 0.74 15.17 18.58
CA GLY A 188 1.16 15.04 19.98
C GLY A 188 0.76 13.72 20.66
N ALA A 189 0.24 12.74 19.92
CA ALA A 189 -0.07 11.42 20.48
C ALA A 189 1.21 10.67 20.90
N PRO A 190 1.18 9.87 21.97
CA PRO A 190 2.34 9.14 22.50
C PRO A 190 2.62 7.89 21.65
N VAL A 191 2.95 8.08 20.39
CA VAL A 191 3.23 6.98 19.45
C VAL A 191 4.53 7.20 18.71
N ASP A 192 5.15 6.09 18.31
CA ASP A 192 6.26 6.06 17.37
C ASP A 192 6.19 4.79 16.55
N TRP A 193 7.10 4.61 15.58
CA TRP A 193 7.12 3.44 14.73
C TRP A 193 8.53 3.01 14.36
N VAL A 194 8.69 1.74 14.02
CA VAL A 194 9.92 1.16 13.45
C VAL A 194 9.55 0.26 12.27
N ALA A 195 10.42 0.23 11.26
CA ALA A 195 10.32 -0.74 10.19
C ALA A 195 10.88 -2.08 10.66
N LEU A 196 10.13 -3.16 10.46
CA LEU A 196 10.61 -4.54 10.69
C LEU A 196 10.92 -5.17 9.33
N PRO A 197 12.19 -5.46 9.02
CA PRO A 197 12.54 -6.04 7.73
C PRO A 197 12.15 -7.53 7.64
N PRO A 198 11.61 -7.97 6.48
CA PRO A 198 11.17 -7.17 5.35
C PRO A 198 9.84 -6.44 5.63
N SER A 199 9.73 -5.16 5.19
CA SER A 199 8.55 -4.34 5.42
C SER A 199 7.62 -4.38 4.20
N PHE A 200 6.36 -4.73 4.40
CA PHE A 200 5.38 -4.72 3.30
C PHE A 200 5.26 -3.33 2.67
N ALA A 201 5.45 -3.28 1.37
CA ALA A 201 5.33 -2.10 0.53
C ALA A 201 4.12 -2.24 -0.40
N ASN A 202 3.07 -1.47 -0.14
CA ASN A 202 1.87 -1.47 -0.96
C ASN A 202 1.99 -0.38 -2.02
N LEU A 203 2.12 -0.80 -3.27
CA LEU A 203 2.20 0.08 -4.43
C LEU A 203 0.83 0.66 -4.78
N HIS A 204 0.83 1.89 -5.29
CA HIS A 204 -0.37 2.55 -5.83
C HIS A 204 -0.17 2.91 -7.30
N PRO A 205 -0.35 1.94 -8.21
CA PRO A 205 -0.24 2.10 -9.63
C PRO A 205 -1.19 3.15 -10.21
N VAL A 206 -0.71 3.88 -11.21
CA VAL A 206 -1.53 4.58 -12.18
C VAL A 206 -1.42 3.88 -13.54
N ALA A 207 -2.54 3.73 -14.23
CA ALA A 207 -2.62 2.98 -15.48
C ALA A 207 -3.63 3.58 -16.45
N LEU A 208 -3.35 3.40 -17.75
CA LEU A 208 -4.21 3.81 -18.85
C LEU A 208 -5.20 2.69 -19.19
N ASN A 209 -6.47 3.03 -19.43
CA ASN A 209 -7.45 2.07 -19.94
C ASN A 209 -7.10 1.63 -21.39
N ALA A 210 -7.21 0.35 -21.66
CA ALA A 210 -6.99 -0.21 -23.01
C ALA A 210 -7.96 0.36 -24.07
N LYS A 211 -9.14 0.81 -23.64
CA LYS A 211 -10.20 1.41 -24.46
C LYS A 211 -10.60 2.78 -23.92
N ALA A 212 -9.60 3.58 -23.50
CA ALA A 212 -9.82 4.91 -22.95
C ALA A 212 -10.64 5.77 -23.94
N PRO A 213 -11.73 6.42 -23.53
CA PRO A 213 -12.46 7.38 -24.36
C PRO A 213 -11.57 8.53 -24.87
N HIS A 214 -10.64 8.99 -24.03
CA HIS A 214 -9.74 10.11 -24.33
C HIS A 214 -8.27 9.72 -24.09
N PRO A 215 -7.69 8.80 -24.89
CA PRO A 215 -6.38 8.18 -24.59
C PRO A 215 -5.23 9.20 -24.52
N HIS A 216 -5.26 10.27 -25.31
CA HIS A 216 -4.23 11.33 -25.28
C HIS A 216 -4.30 12.15 -23.98
N LEU A 217 -5.49 12.49 -23.52
CA LEU A 217 -5.69 13.19 -22.25
C LEU A 217 -5.35 12.28 -21.06
N GLY A 218 -5.68 10.98 -21.15
CA GLY A 218 -5.26 9.97 -20.16
C GLY A 218 -3.75 9.88 -20.02
N LYS A 219 -3.02 9.84 -21.15
CA LYS A 219 -1.54 9.87 -21.17
C LYS A 219 -0.99 11.16 -20.54
N LEU A 220 -1.52 12.32 -20.94
CA LEU A 220 -1.13 13.60 -20.37
C LEU A 220 -1.34 13.67 -18.85
N PHE A 221 -2.43 13.07 -18.36
CA PHE A 221 -2.71 13.00 -16.92
C PHE A 221 -1.73 12.07 -16.20
N ILE A 222 -1.39 10.91 -16.80
CA ILE A 222 -0.36 10.01 -16.28
C ILE A 222 1.00 10.70 -16.22
N ASP A 223 1.41 11.38 -17.29
CA ASP A 223 2.67 12.14 -17.31
C ASP A 223 2.72 13.17 -16.19
N PHE A 224 1.62 13.91 -15.99
CA PHE A 224 1.53 14.84 -14.87
C PHE A 224 1.65 14.14 -13.52
N MET A 225 0.95 13.03 -13.29
CA MET A 225 1.01 12.31 -12.02
C MET A 225 2.43 11.79 -11.71
N LEU A 226 3.15 11.39 -12.75
CA LEU A 226 4.52 10.87 -12.63
C LEU A 226 5.59 11.97 -12.67
N SER A 227 5.25 13.18 -13.10
CA SER A 227 6.17 14.33 -13.13
C SER A 227 6.62 14.72 -11.72
N GLN A 228 7.74 15.45 -11.62
CA GLN A 228 8.20 16.00 -10.34
C GLN A 228 7.09 16.81 -9.65
N LYS A 229 6.36 17.65 -10.41
CA LYS A 229 5.26 18.48 -9.87
C LYS A 229 4.10 17.63 -9.33
N GLY A 230 3.72 16.57 -10.03
CA GLY A 230 2.71 15.61 -9.56
C GLY A 230 3.16 14.88 -8.28
N GLN A 231 4.43 14.50 -8.23
CA GLN A 231 5.00 13.83 -7.07
C GLN A 231 5.20 14.77 -5.86
N GLU A 232 5.43 16.06 -6.09
CA GLU A 232 5.37 17.08 -5.03
C GLU A 232 3.95 17.21 -4.44
N VAL A 233 2.91 17.08 -5.25
CA VAL A 233 1.54 17.03 -4.75
C VAL A 233 1.33 15.77 -3.89
N VAL A 234 1.85 14.61 -4.31
CA VAL A 234 1.84 13.37 -3.53
C VAL A 234 2.50 13.57 -2.17
N ARG A 235 3.70 14.17 -2.15
CA ARG A 235 4.42 14.52 -0.92
C ARG A 235 3.63 15.47 -0.02
N GLY A 236 3.01 16.50 -0.62
CA GLY A 236 2.15 17.45 0.11
C GLY A 236 0.94 16.82 0.77
N LEU A 237 0.45 15.68 0.23
CA LEU A 237 -0.59 14.86 0.83
C LEU A 237 -0.05 13.88 1.90
N LYS A 238 1.20 14.06 2.34
CA LYS A 238 1.90 13.20 3.32
C LYS A 238 1.96 11.74 2.87
N ARG A 239 2.10 11.52 1.55
CA ARG A 239 2.39 10.21 0.96
C ARG A 239 3.86 10.14 0.59
N ILE A 240 4.37 8.95 0.41
CA ILE A 240 5.77 8.67 0.05
C ILE A 240 5.85 8.57 -1.47
N PRO A 241 6.36 9.59 -2.18
CA PRO A 241 6.52 9.55 -3.63
C PRO A 241 7.44 8.41 -4.06
N ASP A 242 7.15 7.81 -5.22
CA ASP A 242 7.99 6.73 -5.77
C ASP A 242 9.04 7.25 -6.78
N ARG A 243 8.97 8.51 -7.12
CA ARG A 243 9.94 9.18 -7.97
C ARG A 243 11.25 9.44 -7.21
N ILE A 244 12.38 8.99 -7.78
CA ILE A 244 13.68 8.98 -7.09
C ILE A 244 14.24 10.38 -6.76
N ASP A 245 13.86 11.40 -7.52
CA ASP A 245 14.30 12.80 -7.33
C ASP A 245 13.27 13.64 -6.54
N THR A 246 12.23 13.01 -6.00
CA THR A 246 11.23 13.65 -5.13
C THR A 246 11.16 12.88 -3.80
N PRO A 247 12.07 13.12 -2.86
CA PRO A 247 12.11 12.41 -1.59
C PRO A 247 10.85 12.69 -0.76
N PRO A 248 10.47 11.78 0.17
CA PRO A 248 9.38 12.02 1.12
C PRO A 248 9.66 13.20 2.06
N ASP A 249 8.71 13.52 2.92
CA ASP A 249 8.84 14.51 3.96
C ASP A 249 8.61 13.86 5.33
N PRO A 250 9.65 13.76 6.20
CA PRO A 250 11.05 14.19 6.00
C PRO A 250 11.82 13.31 5.00
N PRO A 251 12.91 13.83 4.38
CA PRO A 251 13.63 13.12 3.31
C PRO A 251 14.19 11.74 3.69
N ASN A 252 14.48 11.54 4.97
CA ASN A 252 15.01 10.27 5.50
C ASN A 252 13.92 9.32 6.01
N LEU A 253 12.64 9.62 5.79
CA LEU A 253 11.49 8.87 6.35
C LEU A 253 11.57 7.35 6.10
N ILE A 254 12.03 6.95 4.92
CA ILE A 254 12.14 5.54 4.52
C ILE A 254 13.58 5.02 4.48
N GLN A 255 14.51 5.76 5.08
CA GLN A 255 15.91 5.34 5.11
C GLN A 255 16.06 4.01 5.86
N GLY A 256 16.75 3.05 5.23
CA GLY A 256 16.97 1.73 5.81
C GLY A 256 15.77 0.76 5.73
N ILE A 257 14.65 1.17 5.15
CA ILE A 257 13.53 0.25 4.90
C ILE A 257 13.88 -0.70 3.74
N THR A 258 13.79 -1.99 3.99
CA THR A 258 13.85 -3.04 2.96
C THR A 258 12.43 -3.41 2.55
N PRO A 259 11.96 -2.99 1.35
CA PRO A 259 10.60 -3.26 0.93
C PRO A 259 10.38 -4.73 0.59
N ALA A 260 9.22 -5.27 0.95
CA ALA A 260 8.70 -6.54 0.46
C ALA A 260 7.41 -6.28 -0.34
N PHE A 261 7.39 -6.73 -1.58
CA PHE A 261 6.23 -6.65 -2.45
C PHE A 261 5.50 -7.98 -2.50
N THR A 262 4.20 -7.95 -2.77
CA THR A 262 3.50 -9.16 -3.18
C THR A 262 3.89 -9.49 -4.61
N GLU A 263 4.42 -10.67 -4.82
CA GLU A 263 4.83 -11.15 -6.14
C GLU A 263 3.60 -11.37 -7.04
N PRO A 264 3.69 -11.09 -8.36
CA PRO A 264 2.58 -11.25 -9.30
C PRO A 264 1.96 -12.66 -9.27
N GLU A 265 2.78 -13.70 -9.14
CA GLU A 265 2.35 -15.11 -9.12
C GLU A 265 1.48 -15.44 -7.89
N VAL A 266 1.67 -14.71 -6.79
CA VAL A 266 0.87 -14.84 -5.58
C VAL A 266 -0.57 -14.37 -5.83
N TYR A 267 -0.74 -13.35 -6.64
CA TYR A 267 -2.06 -12.82 -6.99
C TYR A 267 -2.91 -13.82 -7.79
N ASP A 268 -2.30 -14.75 -8.53
CA ASP A 268 -3.01 -15.82 -9.24
C ASP A 268 -3.69 -16.83 -8.32
N SER A 269 -3.14 -16.99 -7.12
CA SER A 269 -3.68 -17.87 -6.08
C SER A 269 -4.11 -17.10 -4.82
N PHE A 270 -4.46 -15.83 -4.97
CA PHE A 270 -4.72 -14.93 -3.83
C PHE A 270 -5.85 -15.42 -2.92
N ASP A 271 -6.92 -15.99 -3.48
CA ASP A 271 -8.01 -16.60 -2.71
C ASP A 271 -7.53 -17.73 -1.79
N ARG A 272 -6.51 -18.48 -2.22
CA ARG A 272 -5.89 -19.52 -1.38
C ARG A 272 -5.15 -18.88 -0.18
N TYR A 273 -4.48 -17.74 -0.38
CA TYR A 273 -3.81 -17.04 0.70
C TYR A 273 -4.80 -16.35 1.64
N ILE A 274 -5.93 -15.86 1.13
CA ILE A 274 -7.02 -15.35 1.97
C ILE A 274 -7.51 -16.46 2.91
N LYS A 275 -7.83 -17.64 2.37
CA LYS A 275 -8.26 -18.80 3.18
C LYS A 275 -7.21 -19.22 4.19
N LEU A 276 -5.93 -19.26 3.78
CA LEU A 276 -4.83 -19.62 4.66
C LEU A 276 -4.64 -18.60 5.80
N PHE A 277 -4.78 -17.32 5.52
CA PHE A 277 -4.78 -16.26 6.54
C PHE A 277 -5.92 -16.48 7.55
N GLN A 278 -7.13 -16.70 7.04
CA GLN A 278 -8.32 -16.95 7.87
C GLN A 278 -8.15 -18.20 8.74
N GLU A 279 -7.61 -19.29 8.19
CA GLU A 279 -7.30 -20.52 8.90
C GLU A 279 -6.27 -20.27 10.02
N ILE A 280 -5.15 -19.62 9.72
CA ILE A 280 -4.06 -19.39 10.68
C ILE A 280 -4.51 -18.48 11.83
N PHE A 281 -5.26 -17.41 11.53
CA PHE A 281 -5.68 -16.42 12.53
C PHE A 281 -7.09 -16.68 13.09
N GLY A 282 -7.75 -17.79 12.74
CA GLY A 282 -9.04 -18.19 13.31
C GLY A 282 -10.21 -17.28 12.93
N ILE A 283 -10.16 -16.64 11.75
CA ILE A 283 -11.24 -15.78 11.24
C ILE A 283 -12.27 -16.66 10.52
N ARG A 284 -13.54 -16.56 10.92
CA ARG A 284 -14.66 -17.27 10.28
C ARG A 284 -15.40 -16.38 9.28
#